data_aa1b126d59f49572f6cce687f31f23d6
#
_entry.id   aa1b126d59f49572f6cce687f31f23d6
#
_cell.length_a   1.000
_cell.length_b   1.000
_cell.length_c   1.000
_cell.angle_alpha   90.00
_cell.angle_beta   90.00
_cell.angle_gamma   90.00
#
_symmetry.space_group_name_H-M   'P 1'
#
loop_
_entity.id
_entity.type
_entity.pdbx_description
1 polymer ?
#
loop_
_entity_poly.entity_id
_entity_poly.type
_entity_poly.pdbx_seq_one_letter_code
_entity_poly.pdbx_strand_id
1 'polypeptide(L)'
;MLSATADAARLRDPAALPRLLLTLLTLALLWPAVSLSEFDLSVLWQADNTASMGKFLSGFWPPAHDPEFLQLLLQATLQTLAIATAGLCLALLLAIPAALLASRALSISALIRQGRPAWWARALRWPVRALLIVLRSVPEIVWALLFVRAVGLGPTAGVLAIAITYSGMLGKVYAEIF
;
A
#
# COMPACT_ATOMS: atom_id res chain seq x y z
N MET A 1 32.52 46.21 -23.38
CA MET A 1 33.01 44.91 -22.85
C MET A 1 32.48 44.54 -21.46
N LEU A 2 31.83 45.42 -20.72
CA LEU A 2 31.28 45.15 -19.36
C LEU A 2 29.86 44.57 -19.32
N SER A 3 29.12 44.54 -20.43
CA SER A 3 27.77 43.99 -20.48
C SER A 3 27.71 42.45 -20.64
N ALA A 4 28.70 41.85 -21.28
CA ALA A 4 28.75 40.41 -21.54
C ALA A 4 29.04 39.58 -20.27
N THR A 5 29.73 40.13 -19.28
CA THR A 5 30.03 39.46 -18.01
C THR A 5 28.86 39.47 -17.03
N ALA A 6 28.00 40.47 -17.11
CA ALA A 6 26.79 40.57 -16.28
C ALA A 6 25.69 39.61 -16.73
N ASP A 7 25.59 39.30 -18.03
CA ASP A 7 24.63 38.31 -18.56
C ASP A 7 25.05 36.87 -18.26
N ALA A 8 26.35 36.56 -18.26
CA ALA A 8 26.82 35.22 -17.87
C ALA A 8 26.59 34.88 -16.41
N ALA A 9 26.52 35.87 -15.52
CA ALA A 9 26.20 35.69 -14.10
C ALA A 9 24.69 35.43 -13.86
N ARG A 10 23.81 35.91 -14.75
CA ARG A 10 22.34 35.68 -14.68
C ARG A 10 21.92 34.29 -15.16
N LEU A 11 22.79 33.62 -15.95
CA LEU A 11 22.52 32.25 -16.46
C LEU A 11 22.97 31.14 -15.49
N ARG A 12 23.60 31.47 -14.39
CA ARG A 12 23.94 30.46 -13.36
C ARG A 12 22.73 30.21 -12.45
N ASP A 13 22.09 29.05 -12.60
CA ASP A 13 21.08 28.60 -11.67
C ASP A 13 21.69 28.54 -10.25
N PRO A 14 21.21 29.40 -9.30
CA PRO A 14 21.76 29.42 -7.93
C PRO A 14 21.54 28.09 -7.19
N ALA A 15 20.64 27.25 -7.68
CA ALA A 15 20.37 25.92 -7.13
C ALA A 15 21.21 24.81 -7.77
N ALA A 16 22.08 25.11 -8.78
CA ALA A 16 22.88 24.09 -9.46
C ALA A 16 23.86 23.41 -8.50
N LEU A 17 24.54 24.19 -7.68
CA LEU A 17 25.54 23.67 -6.72
C LEU A 17 24.90 22.76 -5.65
N PRO A 18 23.84 23.17 -4.94
CA PRO A 18 23.20 22.29 -3.96
C PRO A 18 22.58 21.05 -4.61
N ARG A 19 22.04 21.13 -5.84
CA ARG A 19 21.56 19.95 -6.58
C ARG A 19 22.71 19.00 -6.90
N LEU A 20 23.84 19.51 -7.40
CA LEU A 20 25.00 18.70 -7.68
C LEU A 20 25.52 18.01 -6.41
N LEU A 21 25.66 18.75 -5.30
CA LEU A 21 26.07 18.19 -4.03
C LEU A 21 25.10 17.11 -3.52
N LEU A 22 23.81 17.33 -3.67
CA LEU A 22 22.79 16.36 -3.26
C LEU A 22 22.87 15.10 -4.12
N THR A 23 23.04 15.22 -5.44
CA THR A 23 23.19 14.06 -6.33
C THR A 23 24.48 13.29 -6.03
N LEU A 24 25.61 13.99 -5.81
CA LEU A 24 26.87 13.35 -5.44
C LEU A 24 26.77 12.65 -4.09
N LEU A 25 26.11 13.27 -3.09
CA LEU A 25 25.87 12.65 -1.80
C LEU A 25 24.99 11.41 -1.93
N THR A 26 23.91 11.48 -2.74
CA THR A 26 23.03 10.33 -3.00
C THR A 26 23.80 9.18 -3.66
N LEU A 27 24.62 9.47 -4.66
CA LEU A 27 25.46 8.48 -5.32
C LEU A 27 26.51 7.89 -4.37
N ALA A 28 27.12 8.72 -3.52
CA ALA A 28 28.08 8.27 -2.51
C ALA A 28 27.45 7.37 -1.45
N LEU A 29 26.18 7.60 -1.10
CA LEU A 29 25.42 6.74 -0.17
C LEU A 29 24.89 5.47 -0.85
N LEU A 30 24.57 5.54 -2.15
CA LEU A 30 24.13 4.37 -2.92
C LEU A 30 25.23 3.31 -3.05
N TRP A 31 26.48 3.71 -3.20
CA TRP A 31 27.60 2.78 -3.34
C TRP A 31 27.70 1.80 -2.16
N PRO A 32 27.84 2.24 -0.90
CA PRO A 32 27.89 1.31 0.22
C PRO A 32 26.55 0.55 0.41
N ALA A 33 25.41 1.16 0.09
CA ALA A 33 24.13 0.47 0.16
C ALA A 33 24.06 -0.73 -0.80
N VAL A 34 24.52 -0.56 -2.05
CA VAL A 34 24.58 -1.64 -3.04
C VAL A 34 25.62 -2.69 -2.64
N SER A 35 26.80 -2.28 -2.15
CA SER A 35 27.83 -3.23 -1.73
C SER A 35 27.45 -4.03 -0.49
N LEU A 36 26.76 -3.40 0.49
CA LEU A 36 26.28 -4.07 1.69
C LEU A 36 25.04 -4.94 1.46
N SER A 37 24.27 -4.67 0.40
CA SER A 37 23.11 -5.50 0.04
C SER A 37 23.49 -6.81 -0.63
N GLU A 38 24.78 -7.04 -0.92
CA GLU A 38 25.28 -8.21 -1.68
C GLU A 38 24.52 -8.40 -3.01
N PHE A 39 24.03 -7.28 -3.57
CA PHE A 39 23.23 -7.30 -4.79
C PHE A 39 24.11 -7.63 -5.99
N ASP A 40 24.00 -8.86 -6.44
CA ASP A 40 24.73 -9.37 -7.61
C ASP A 40 23.76 -9.83 -8.70
N LEU A 41 23.65 -9.01 -9.75
CA LEU A 41 22.84 -9.34 -10.92
C LEU A 41 23.40 -10.56 -11.68
N SER A 42 24.69 -10.86 -11.56
CA SER A 42 25.29 -11.99 -12.26
C SER A 42 24.71 -13.33 -11.84
N VAL A 43 24.16 -13.40 -10.62
CA VAL A 43 23.46 -14.57 -10.09
C VAL A 43 22.29 -15.01 -11.00
N LEU A 44 21.61 -14.06 -11.65
CA LEU A 44 20.51 -14.38 -12.57
C LEU A 44 20.99 -15.13 -13.81
N TRP A 45 22.24 -14.93 -14.22
CA TRP A 45 22.85 -15.51 -15.43
C TRP A 45 23.68 -16.76 -15.14
N GLN A 46 23.77 -17.19 -13.88
CA GLN A 46 24.45 -18.42 -13.55
C GLN A 46 23.73 -19.63 -14.17
N ALA A 47 24.50 -20.61 -14.61
CA ALA A 47 23.97 -21.76 -15.35
C ALA A 47 22.88 -22.52 -14.58
N ASP A 48 23.02 -22.67 -13.26
CA ASP A 48 22.06 -23.36 -12.41
C ASP A 48 20.74 -22.57 -12.27
N ASN A 49 20.84 -21.24 -12.19
CA ASN A 49 19.67 -20.37 -12.06
C ASN A 49 18.92 -20.27 -13.41
N THR A 50 19.64 -20.11 -14.51
CA THR A 50 19.03 -20.10 -15.85
C THR A 50 18.39 -21.44 -16.20
N ALA A 51 19.02 -22.56 -15.81
CA ALA A 51 18.44 -23.89 -15.98
C ALA A 51 17.17 -24.07 -15.13
N SER A 52 17.19 -23.58 -13.88
CA SER A 52 16.03 -23.61 -12.98
C SER A 52 14.89 -22.73 -13.52
N MET A 53 15.20 -21.53 -14.00
CA MET A 53 14.23 -20.66 -14.67
C MET A 53 13.67 -21.31 -15.94
N GLY A 54 14.52 -21.91 -16.78
CA GLY A 54 14.10 -22.63 -17.98
C GLY A 54 13.16 -23.80 -17.64
N LYS A 55 13.51 -24.60 -16.63
CA LYS A 55 12.68 -25.70 -16.14
C LYS A 55 11.34 -25.20 -15.57
N PHE A 56 11.34 -24.10 -14.83
CA PHE A 56 10.12 -23.49 -14.32
C PHE A 56 9.23 -23.01 -15.47
N LEU A 57 9.78 -22.27 -16.44
CA LEU A 57 9.04 -21.77 -17.60
C LEU A 57 8.52 -22.88 -18.49
N SER A 58 9.31 -23.95 -18.71
CA SER A 58 8.87 -25.11 -19.50
C SER A 58 7.70 -25.85 -18.85
N GLY A 59 7.54 -25.76 -17.52
CA GLY A 59 6.40 -26.34 -16.82
C GLY A 59 5.06 -25.66 -17.11
N PHE A 60 5.05 -24.46 -17.71
CA PHE A 60 3.82 -23.81 -18.14
C PHE A 60 3.32 -24.27 -19.52
N TRP A 61 4.13 -25.02 -20.25
CA TRP A 61 3.79 -25.51 -21.58
C TRP A 61 4.00 -27.02 -21.71
N PRO A 62 2.99 -27.78 -22.15
CA PRO A 62 1.62 -27.38 -22.51
C PRO A 62 0.79 -27.07 -21.23
N PRO A 63 -0.18 -26.13 -21.32
CA PRO A 63 -1.09 -25.85 -20.21
C PRO A 63 -1.95 -27.08 -19.93
N ALA A 64 -2.17 -27.36 -18.65
CA ALA A 64 -3.07 -28.42 -18.24
C ALA A 64 -4.51 -28.11 -18.72
N HIS A 65 -5.14 -29.08 -19.37
CA HIS A 65 -6.49 -28.93 -19.91
C HIS A 65 -7.41 -30.10 -19.54
N ASP A 66 -6.99 -30.87 -18.54
CA ASP A 66 -7.82 -31.95 -18.01
C ASP A 66 -9.12 -31.40 -17.39
N PRO A 67 -10.27 -32.04 -17.64
CA PRO A 67 -11.55 -31.54 -17.12
C PRO A 67 -11.57 -31.35 -15.61
N GLU A 68 -10.93 -32.22 -14.84
CA GLU A 68 -10.82 -32.11 -13.39
C GLU A 68 -10.04 -30.87 -12.97
N PHE A 69 -8.90 -30.60 -13.65
CA PHE A 69 -8.10 -29.41 -13.41
C PHE A 69 -8.86 -28.13 -13.73
N LEU A 70 -9.57 -28.10 -14.88
CA LEU A 70 -10.36 -26.93 -15.27
C LEU A 70 -11.51 -26.65 -14.29
N GLN A 71 -12.16 -27.68 -13.78
CA GLN A 71 -13.21 -27.55 -12.77
C GLN A 71 -12.62 -26.98 -11.47
N LEU A 72 -11.48 -27.52 -11.00
CA LEU A 72 -10.78 -27.02 -9.83
C LEU A 72 -10.36 -25.56 -10.00
N LEU A 73 -9.80 -25.21 -11.16
CA LEU A 73 -9.39 -23.86 -11.51
C LEU A 73 -10.58 -22.89 -11.47
N LEU A 74 -11.71 -23.27 -12.08
CA LEU A 74 -12.93 -22.46 -12.05
C LEU A 74 -13.42 -22.24 -10.61
N GLN A 75 -13.50 -23.31 -9.83
CA GLN A 75 -13.91 -23.22 -8.43
C GLN A 75 -12.99 -22.32 -7.60
N ALA A 76 -11.68 -22.48 -7.73
CA ALA A 76 -10.69 -21.66 -7.04
C ALA A 76 -10.79 -20.18 -7.46
N THR A 77 -11.03 -19.92 -8.74
CA THR A 77 -11.23 -18.57 -9.28
C THR A 77 -12.48 -17.92 -8.71
N LEU A 78 -13.60 -18.61 -8.73
CA LEU A 78 -14.86 -18.12 -8.15
C LEU A 78 -14.75 -17.88 -6.65
N GLN A 79 -14.05 -18.77 -5.94
CA GLN A 79 -13.79 -18.60 -4.51
C GLN A 79 -12.92 -17.36 -4.23
N THR A 80 -11.88 -17.13 -5.04
CA THR A 80 -11.02 -15.94 -4.91
C THR A 80 -11.82 -14.65 -5.14
N LEU A 81 -12.67 -14.62 -6.17
CA LEU A 81 -13.56 -13.49 -6.44
C LEU A 81 -14.56 -13.27 -5.30
N ALA A 82 -15.12 -14.34 -4.76
CA ALA A 82 -16.05 -14.26 -3.63
C ALA A 82 -15.36 -13.71 -2.36
N ILE A 83 -14.14 -14.15 -2.06
CA ILE A 83 -13.35 -13.63 -0.93
C ILE A 83 -13.06 -12.14 -1.10
N ALA A 84 -12.60 -11.73 -2.29
CA ALA A 84 -12.27 -10.35 -2.59
C ALA A 84 -13.50 -9.42 -2.48
N THR A 85 -14.62 -9.83 -3.10
CA THR A 85 -15.85 -9.05 -3.06
C THR A 85 -16.47 -8.98 -1.65
N ALA A 86 -16.54 -10.09 -0.93
CA ALA A 86 -17.03 -10.11 0.44
C ALA A 86 -16.13 -9.26 1.38
N GLY A 87 -14.82 -9.40 1.25
CA GLY A 87 -13.86 -8.60 2.01
C GLY A 87 -13.99 -7.10 1.75
N LEU A 88 -14.13 -6.71 0.47
CA LEU A 88 -14.30 -5.31 0.10
C LEU A 88 -15.66 -4.75 0.57
N CYS A 89 -16.74 -5.51 0.43
CA CYS A 89 -18.06 -5.11 0.95
C CYS A 89 -18.00 -4.88 2.47
N LEU A 90 -17.40 -5.79 3.21
CA LEU A 90 -17.22 -5.65 4.65
C LEU A 90 -16.30 -4.47 4.99
N ALA A 91 -15.25 -4.25 4.22
CA ALA A 91 -14.37 -3.08 4.37
C ALA A 91 -15.16 -1.77 4.21
N LEU A 92 -16.03 -1.66 3.21
CA LEU A 92 -16.88 -0.48 2.99
C LEU A 92 -17.86 -0.28 4.13
N LEU A 93 -18.51 -1.34 4.62
CA LEU A 93 -19.42 -1.28 5.75
C LEU A 93 -18.75 -0.76 7.02
N LEU A 94 -17.47 -1.07 7.22
CA LEU A 94 -16.68 -0.57 8.35
C LEU A 94 -16.10 0.83 8.08
N ALA A 95 -15.67 1.10 6.85
CA ALA A 95 -15.03 2.36 6.47
C ALA A 95 -15.99 3.54 6.50
N ILE A 96 -17.24 3.38 6.04
CA ILE A 96 -18.22 4.46 5.96
C ILE A 96 -18.49 5.07 7.34
N PRO A 97 -18.90 4.33 8.37
CA PRO A 97 -19.14 4.90 9.69
C PRO A 97 -17.85 5.46 10.32
N ALA A 98 -16.72 4.79 10.13
CA ALA A 98 -15.44 5.28 10.63
C ALA A 98 -15.02 6.61 9.96
N ALA A 99 -15.23 6.75 8.65
CA ALA A 99 -14.98 7.98 7.91
C ALA A 99 -15.87 9.13 8.40
N LEU A 100 -17.16 8.88 8.57
CA LEU A 100 -18.11 9.87 9.10
C LEU A 100 -17.70 10.36 10.49
N LEU A 101 -17.29 9.45 11.37
CA LEU A 101 -16.80 9.80 12.71
C LEU A 101 -15.46 10.55 12.67
N ALA A 102 -14.59 10.24 11.72
CA ALA A 102 -13.28 10.86 11.55
C ALA A 102 -13.33 12.21 10.80
N SER A 103 -14.36 12.47 9.97
CA SER A 103 -14.47 13.68 9.16
C SER A 103 -14.75 14.92 10.01
N ARG A 104 -14.33 16.10 9.50
CA ARG A 104 -14.59 17.38 10.14
C ARG A 104 -15.92 17.99 9.68
N ALA A 105 -16.32 17.72 8.47
CA ALA A 105 -17.50 18.33 7.82
C ALA A 105 -18.82 17.80 8.36
N LEU A 106 -18.88 16.49 8.65
CA LEU A 106 -20.05 15.82 9.22
C LEU A 106 -20.04 15.77 10.76
N SER A 107 -19.18 16.57 11.38
CA SER A 107 -19.25 16.73 12.83
C SER A 107 -20.64 17.21 13.22
N ILE A 108 -21.29 16.50 14.14
CA ILE A 108 -22.58 16.85 14.75
C ILE A 108 -22.60 18.32 15.20
N SER A 109 -21.41 18.91 15.49
CA SER A 109 -21.25 20.35 15.76
C SER A 109 -21.54 21.26 14.57
N ALA A 110 -21.38 20.79 13.33
CA ALA A 110 -21.75 21.55 12.12
C ALA A 110 -23.27 21.50 11.86
N LEU A 111 -23.91 20.41 12.24
CA LEU A 111 -25.37 20.22 12.15
C LEU A 111 -26.12 20.90 13.30
N ILE A 112 -25.53 20.94 14.49
CA ILE A 112 -26.05 21.67 15.65
C ILE A 112 -25.40 23.07 15.62
N ARG A 113 -26.01 24.00 14.93
CA ARG A 113 -25.63 25.40 14.68
C ARG A 113 -25.61 26.25 15.96
N GLN A 114 -24.84 25.88 16.97
CA GLN A 114 -24.54 26.67 18.14
C GLN A 114 -23.10 26.48 18.62
N GLY A 115 -22.22 27.29 18.15
CA GLY A 115 -21.19 28.12 18.75
C GLY A 115 -20.09 27.50 19.63
N ARG A 116 -20.10 26.23 19.97
CA ARG A 116 -19.02 25.61 20.75
C ARG A 116 -18.60 24.27 20.13
N PRO A 117 -17.32 24.11 19.74
CA PRO A 117 -16.84 22.79 19.33
C PRO A 117 -16.96 21.86 20.54
N ALA A 118 -17.91 20.91 20.50
CA ALA A 118 -18.06 19.94 21.56
C ALA A 118 -16.74 19.21 21.74
N TRP A 119 -16.08 19.36 22.86
CA TRP A 119 -14.80 18.73 23.19
C TRP A 119 -14.85 17.20 23.03
N TRP A 120 -16.01 16.61 23.31
CA TRP A 120 -16.27 15.18 23.13
C TRP A 120 -16.22 14.72 21.66
N ALA A 121 -16.69 15.57 20.72
CA ALA A 121 -16.57 15.26 19.30
C ALA A 121 -15.11 15.24 18.83
N ARG A 122 -14.27 16.08 19.41
CA ARG A 122 -12.82 16.09 19.18
C ARG A 122 -12.15 14.90 19.85
N ALA A 123 -12.58 14.55 21.06
CA ALA A 123 -12.10 13.40 21.82
C ALA A 123 -12.42 12.08 21.11
N LEU A 124 -13.55 11.96 20.43
CA LEU A 124 -13.92 10.76 19.67
C LEU A 124 -13.18 10.65 18.33
N ARG A 125 -12.96 11.77 17.64
CA ARG A 125 -12.27 11.76 16.33
C ARG A 125 -10.83 11.28 16.41
N TRP A 126 -10.12 11.71 17.45
CA TRP A 126 -8.69 11.41 17.55
C TRP A 126 -8.42 9.89 17.61
N PRO A 127 -9.09 9.10 18.48
CA PRO A 127 -8.89 7.65 18.51
C PRO A 127 -9.36 6.96 17.23
N VAL A 128 -10.46 7.40 16.61
CA VAL A 128 -10.91 6.82 15.32
C VAL A 128 -9.86 7.06 14.23
N ARG A 129 -9.31 8.27 14.12
CA ARG A 129 -8.22 8.56 13.16
C ARG A 129 -6.96 7.77 13.46
N ALA A 130 -6.58 7.65 14.71
CA ALA A 130 -5.43 6.84 15.13
C ALA A 130 -5.65 5.38 14.77
N LEU A 131 -6.84 4.83 15.01
CA LEU A 131 -7.22 3.48 14.63
C LEU A 131 -7.10 3.26 13.11
N LEU A 132 -7.67 4.16 12.29
CA LEU A 132 -7.57 4.07 10.84
C LEU A 132 -6.13 4.11 10.34
N ILE A 133 -5.26 4.91 10.99
CA ILE A 133 -3.83 4.96 10.66
C ILE A 133 -3.16 3.63 11.02
N VAL A 134 -3.44 3.07 12.18
CA VAL A 134 -2.87 1.78 12.62
C VAL A 134 -3.32 0.66 11.67
N LEU A 135 -4.61 0.56 11.35
CA LEU A 135 -5.14 -0.49 10.48
C LEU A 135 -4.48 -0.49 9.10
N ARG A 136 -4.23 0.70 8.52
CA ARG A 136 -3.58 0.81 7.21
C ARG A 136 -2.05 0.69 7.24
N SER A 137 -1.42 0.87 8.42
CA SER A 137 0.04 0.80 8.55
C SER A 137 0.56 -0.63 8.60
N VAL A 138 -0.30 -1.56 9.00
CA VAL A 138 0.05 -2.97 9.08
C VAL A 138 -0.19 -3.61 7.70
N PRO A 139 0.81 -4.27 7.09
CA PRO A 139 0.64 -4.98 5.82
C PRO A 139 -0.46 -6.04 5.92
N GLU A 140 -1.25 -6.19 4.85
CA GLU A 140 -2.38 -7.14 4.80
C GLU A 140 -1.98 -8.57 5.17
N ILE A 141 -0.77 -8.99 4.77
CA ILE A 141 -0.24 -10.33 5.08
C ILE A 141 -0.17 -10.59 6.59
N VAL A 142 0.14 -9.57 7.39
CA VAL A 142 0.20 -9.71 8.86
C VAL A 142 -1.18 -9.98 9.43
N TRP A 143 -2.20 -9.25 8.95
CA TRP A 143 -3.60 -9.49 9.31
C TRP A 143 -4.05 -10.89 8.88
N ALA A 144 -3.69 -11.31 7.65
CA ALA A 144 -4.01 -12.63 7.15
C ALA A 144 -3.42 -13.73 8.05
N LEU A 145 -2.14 -13.63 8.42
CA LEU A 145 -1.48 -14.58 9.31
C LEU A 145 -2.12 -14.60 10.71
N LEU A 146 -2.48 -13.44 11.25
CA LEU A 146 -3.16 -13.33 12.53
C LEU A 146 -4.51 -14.04 12.48
N PHE A 147 -5.32 -13.80 11.44
CA PHE A 147 -6.62 -14.45 11.32
C PHE A 147 -6.50 -15.95 11.02
N VAL A 148 -5.52 -16.38 10.25
CA VAL A 148 -5.23 -17.82 10.07
C VAL A 148 -4.93 -18.49 11.41
N ARG A 149 -4.23 -17.81 12.31
CA ARG A 149 -3.97 -18.33 13.67
C ARG A 149 -5.22 -18.33 14.55
N ALA A 150 -6.12 -17.37 14.36
CA ALA A 150 -7.32 -17.22 15.20
C ALA A 150 -8.50 -18.10 14.76
N VAL A 151 -8.77 -18.15 13.44
CA VAL A 151 -9.95 -18.83 12.88
C VAL A 151 -9.62 -20.03 12.01
N GLY A 152 -8.32 -20.30 11.80
CA GLY A 152 -7.84 -21.38 10.95
C GLY A 152 -7.63 -20.98 9.49
N LEU A 153 -7.01 -21.91 8.72
CA LEU A 153 -6.84 -21.76 7.28
C LEU A 153 -8.20 -21.81 6.58
N GLY A 154 -8.49 -20.78 5.77
CA GLY A 154 -9.72 -20.78 4.98
C GLY A 154 -10.11 -19.40 4.45
N PRO A 155 -11.19 -19.32 3.65
CA PRO A 155 -11.72 -18.10 3.06
C PRO A 155 -12.00 -16.99 4.08
N THR A 156 -12.49 -17.37 5.27
CA THR A 156 -12.83 -16.45 6.35
C THR A 156 -11.66 -15.59 6.80
N ALA A 157 -10.47 -16.19 6.94
CA ALA A 157 -9.27 -15.45 7.31
C ALA A 157 -8.90 -14.40 6.24
N GLY A 158 -9.02 -14.75 4.96
CA GLY A 158 -8.80 -13.83 3.84
C GLY A 158 -9.80 -12.67 3.82
N VAL A 159 -11.10 -12.96 3.96
CA VAL A 159 -12.16 -11.95 4.02
C VAL A 159 -11.91 -10.95 5.16
N LEU A 160 -11.55 -11.44 6.35
CA LEU A 160 -11.29 -10.59 7.51
C LEU A 160 -10.02 -9.74 7.33
N ALA A 161 -8.97 -10.30 6.75
CA ALA A 161 -7.74 -9.56 6.46
C ALA A 161 -7.99 -8.40 5.51
N ILE A 162 -8.67 -8.66 4.38
CA ILE A 162 -9.08 -7.65 3.40
C ILE A 162 -9.97 -6.60 4.08
N ALA A 163 -10.99 -7.03 4.82
CA ALA A 163 -11.94 -6.13 5.47
C ALA A 163 -11.24 -5.15 6.42
N ILE A 164 -10.33 -5.63 7.26
CA ILE A 164 -9.62 -4.79 8.23
C ILE A 164 -8.66 -3.83 7.53
N THR A 165 -7.83 -4.33 6.62
CA THR A 165 -6.83 -3.49 5.93
C THR A 165 -7.50 -2.40 5.10
N TYR A 166 -8.46 -2.78 4.27
CA TYR A 166 -9.13 -1.82 3.39
C TYR A 166 -10.11 -0.91 4.12
N SER A 167 -10.69 -1.33 5.25
CA SER A 167 -11.48 -0.40 6.08
C SER A 167 -10.63 0.75 6.62
N GLY A 168 -9.39 0.48 7.05
CA GLY A 168 -8.43 1.51 7.47
C GLY A 168 -8.05 2.44 6.33
N MET A 169 -7.79 1.89 5.14
CA MET A 169 -7.40 2.65 3.96
C MET A 169 -8.56 3.52 3.45
N LEU A 170 -9.71 2.94 3.17
CA LEU A 170 -10.90 3.64 2.65
C LEU A 170 -11.46 4.64 3.67
N GLY A 171 -11.52 4.25 4.95
CA GLY A 171 -11.99 5.13 6.02
C GLY A 171 -11.14 6.39 6.15
N LYS A 172 -9.81 6.27 6.02
CA LYS A 172 -8.93 7.43 6.02
C LYS A 172 -9.12 8.32 4.79
N VAL A 173 -9.18 7.73 3.58
CA VAL A 173 -9.39 8.46 2.33
C VAL A 173 -10.73 9.22 2.36
N TYR A 174 -11.81 8.54 2.72
CA TYR A 174 -13.13 9.19 2.80
C TYR A 174 -13.18 10.28 3.87
N ALA A 175 -12.50 10.10 5.02
CA ALA A 175 -12.43 11.14 6.05
C ALA A 175 -11.65 12.38 5.62
N GLU A 176 -10.83 12.32 4.57
CA GLU A 176 -10.08 13.44 4.00
C GLU A 176 -10.85 14.14 2.86
N ILE A 177 -11.70 13.40 2.15
CA ILE A 177 -12.54 13.94 1.07
C ILE A 177 -13.74 14.73 1.64
N PHE A 178 -14.31 14.32 2.77
CA PHE A 178 -15.43 14.96 3.46
C PHE A 178 -14.95 15.92 4.57
#